data_15ddd6c9d7c6f45a0f2f7a18b71bfecf
#
_entry.id   15ddd6c9d7c6f45a0f2f7a18b71bfecf
#
_cell.length_a   1.000
_cell.length_b   1.000
_cell.length_c   1.000
_cell.angle_alpha   90.00
_cell.angle_beta   90.00
_cell.angle_gamma   90.00
#
_symmetry.space_group_name_H-M   'P 1'
#
loop_
_entity.id
_entity.type
_entity.pdbx_description
1 polymer ?
#
loop_
_entity_poly.entity_id
_entity_poly.type
_entity_poly.pdbx_seq_one_letter_code
_entity_poly.pdbx_strand_id
1 'polypeptide(L)'
;PGDFFHAYCEYYIGSNSRMPIVRLKPRGSVQRCPLLKDRKCSVHKAKPVVCAMFPIGRGIRTEGDVEKNPLSECEIEYIFNDPGCGDNSETHTVREWLNEFGISIDDKFFLKWSNIIRELGAVFRKAEGKVKNSLMENVWTLTFVKLYLAYDMEKDFLPQFEDNSEDLLALMQFM
;
A
#
# COMPACT_ATOMS: atom_id res chain seq x y z
N PRO A 1 1.65 -9.03 -13.13
CA PRO A 1 2.10 -8.70 -11.75
C PRO A 1 2.91 -9.85 -11.13
N GLY A 2 2.53 -11.12 -11.33
CA GLY A 2 3.14 -12.28 -10.70
C GLY A 2 4.65 -12.39 -10.90
N ASP A 3 5.13 -12.23 -12.12
CA ASP A 3 6.58 -12.32 -12.42
C ASP A 3 7.39 -11.27 -11.66
N PHE A 4 6.88 -10.04 -11.59
CA PHE A 4 7.50 -8.96 -10.81
C PHE A 4 7.53 -9.31 -9.32
N PHE A 5 6.42 -9.81 -8.78
CA PHE A 5 6.34 -10.22 -7.39
C PHE A 5 7.38 -11.30 -7.08
N HIS A 6 7.43 -12.37 -7.86
CA HIS A 6 8.39 -13.47 -7.65
C HIS A 6 9.85 -13.01 -7.72
N ALA A 7 10.17 -12.11 -8.65
CA ALA A 7 11.53 -11.64 -8.85
C ALA A 7 12.01 -10.65 -7.76
N TYR A 8 11.13 -9.80 -7.24
CA TYR A 8 11.53 -8.62 -6.47
C TYR A 8 10.80 -8.41 -5.15
N CYS A 9 9.72 -9.14 -4.87
CA CYS A 9 8.89 -8.90 -3.70
C CYS A 9 8.85 -10.09 -2.74
N GLU A 10 8.43 -9.80 -1.53
CA GLU A 10 7.98 -10.75 -0.53
C GLU A 10 6.73 -10.20 0.17
N TYR A 11 5.97 -11.07 0.82
CA TYR A 11 4.84 -10.63 1.64
C TYR A 11 5.00 -11.11 3.08
N TYR A 12 4.34 -10.43 3.98
CA TYR A 12 4.21 -10.80 5.39
C TYR A 12 2.83 -10.38 5.90
N ILE A 13 2.40 -10.98 7.00
CA ILE A 13 1.16 -10.55 7.64
C ILE A 13 1.44 -9.36 8.55
N GLY A 14 0.83 -8.23 8.27
CA GLY A 14 0.98 -7.01 9.05
C GLY A 14 0.48 -7.16 10.47
N SER A 15 1.27 -6.74 11.45
CA SER A 15 0.92 -6.88 12.88
C SER A 15 -0.36 -6.15 13.28
N ASN A 16 -0.62 -5.00 12.69
CA ASN A 16 -1.81 -4.19 12.99
C ASN A 16 -2.99 -4.49 12.05
N SER A 17 -2.74 -4.60 10.75
CA SER A 17 -3.77 -4.86 9.74
C SER A 17 -4.25 -6.31 9.73
N ARG A 18 -3.41 -7.25 10.19
CA ARG A 18 -3.63 -8.70 10.05
C ARG A 18 -3.81 -9.17 8.61
N MET A 19 -3.36 -8.38 7.66
CA MET A 19 -3.48 -8.61 6.21
C MET A 19 -2.12 -8.91 5.59
N PRO A 20 -2.10 -9.58 4.42
CA PRO A 20 -0.90 -9.67 3.60
C PRO A 20 -0.46 -8.27 3.15
N ILE A 21 0.80 -7.95 3.42
CA ILE A 21 1.45 -6.72 2.99
C ILE A 21 2.64 -7.08 2.12
N VAL A 22 2.73 -6.46 0.95
CA VAL A 22 3.82 -6.66 0.00
C VAL A 22 4.90 -5.60 0.20
N ARG A 23 6.15 -6.03 0.16
CA ARG A 23 7.31 -5.14 0.11
C ARG A 23 8.36 -5.64 -0.87
N LEU A 24 9.24 -4.74 -1.31
CA LEU A 24 10.42 -5.15 -2.07
C LEU A 24 11.34 -5.98 -1.16
N LYS A 25 11.79 -7.14 -1.67
CA LYS A 25 12.66 -8.06 -0.95
C LYS A 25 14.09 -7.54 -0.94
N PRO A 26 14.62 -7.11 0.22
CA PRO A 26 15.97 -6.55 0.29
C PRO A 26 17.05 -7.60 -0.06
N ARG A 27 18.17 -7.14 -0.61
CA ARG A 27 19.29 -8.02 -1.00
C ARG A 27 20.54 -7.77 -0.17
N GLY A 28 21.21 -8.86 0.16
CA GLY A 28 22.50 -8.87 0.87
C GLY A 28 22.42 -8.43 2.34
N SER A 29 23.55 -8.43 3.02
CA SER A 29 23.69 -8.10 4.44
C SER A 29 23.29 -6.65 4.78
N VAL A 30 23.46 -5.74 3.82
CA VAL A 30 23.14 -4.32 3.97
C VAL A 30 21.72 -3.97 3.49
N GLN A 31 20.88 -4.97 3.26
CA GLN A 31 19.45 -4.80 2.91
C GLN A 31 19.21 -3.86 1.73
N ARG A 32 19.97 -3.98 0.65
CA ARG A 32 19.84 -3.12 -0.54
C ARG A 32 18.54 -3.37 -1.28
N CYS A 33 17.99 -2.30 -1.83
CA CYS A 33 16.83 -2.39 -2.72
C CYS A 33 17.14 -3.33 -3.93
N PRO A 34 16.25 -4.28 -4.26
CA PRO A 34 16.47 -5.24 -5.35
C PRO A 34 16.45 -4.56 -6.74
N LEU A 35 15.89 -3.36 -6.84
CA LEU A 35 15.79 -2.58 -8.08
C LEU A 35 16.95 -1.57 -8.24
N LEU A 36 17.95 -1.62 -7.34
CA LEU A 36 19.13 -0.78 -7.44
C LEU A 36 20.14 -1.42 -8.39
N LYS A 37 20.51 -0.71 -9.46
CA LYS A 37 21.55 -1.08 -10.43
C LYS A 37 22.54 0.08 -10.56
N ASP A 38 23.83 -0.21 -10.44
CA ASP A 38 24.91 0.77 -10.55
C ASP A 38 24.67 2.03 -9.68
N ARG A 39 24.21 1.82 -8.43
CA ARG A 39 23.84 2.85 -7.46
C ARG A 39 22.65 3.74 -7.87
N LYS A 40 21.92 3.38 -8.92
CA LYS A 40 20.75 4.11 -9.41
C LYS A 40 19.50 3.24 -9.38
N CYS A 41 18.34 3.85 -9.18
CA CYS A 41 17.07 3.16 -9.27
C CYS A 41 16.79 2.78 -10.73
N SER A 42 16.68 1.49 -11.04
CA SER A 42 16.41 1.00 -12.41
C SER A 42 14.98 1.32 -12.89
N VAL A 43 14.08 1.63 -11.96
CA VAL A 43 12.68 2.00 -12.24
C VAL A 43 12.38 3.45 -11.82
N HIS A 44 13.34 4.35 -11.97
CA HIS A 44 13.21 5.74 -11.45
C HIS A 44 11.95 6.45 -11.94
N LYS A 45 11.56 6.27 -13.20
CA LYS A 45 10.36 6.89 -13.79
C LYS A 45 9.05 6.17 -13.41
N ALA A 46 9.13 4.99 -12.83
CA ALA A 46 7.99 4.17 -12.41
C ALA A 46 8.21 3.64 -10.98
N LYS A 47 8.72 4.50 -10.10
CA LYS A 47 8.94 4.17 -8.69
C LYS A 47 7.63 3.77 -8.01
N PRO A 48 7.64 2.79 -7.10
CA PRO A 48 6.54 2.65 -6.14
C PRO A 48 6.27 3.98 -5.43
N VAL A 49 5.00 4.29 -5.20
CA VAL A 49 4.59 5.58 -4.60
C VAL A 49 5.36 5.89 -3.31
N VAL A 50 5.53 4.91 -2.43
CA VAL A 50 6.30 5.07 -1.19
C VAL A 50 7.76 5.50 -1.42
N CYS A 51 8.38 5.03 -2.50
CA CYS A 51 9.74 5.42 -2.85
C CYS A 51 9.80 6.80 -3.54
N ALA A 52 8.77 7.13 -4.32
CA ALA A 52 8.65 8.43 -4.99
C ALA A 52 8.41 9.55 -3.99
N MET A 53 7.59 9.29 -2.97
CA MET A 53 7.24 10.26 -1.93
C MET A 53 8.39 10.55 -0.96
N PHE A 54 9.29 9.60 -0.72
CA PHE A 54 10.38 9.81 0.26
C PHE A 54 11.14 11.12 0.00
N PRO A 55 11.36 11.95 1.03
CA PRO A 55 11.21 11.72 2.47
C PRO A 55 9.83 12.09 3.06
N ILE A 56 8.82 12.30 2.23
CA ILE A 56 7.48 12.65 2.68
C ILE A 56 6.71 11.36 2.99
N GLY A 57 6.13 11.29 4.19
CA GLY A 57 5.09 10.33 4.55
C GLY A 57 3.69 10.91 4.35
N ARG A 58 2.67 10.07 4.40
CA ARG A 58 1.28 10.51 4.40
C ARG A 58 0.42 9.68 5.34
N GLY A 59 -0.58 10.34 5.91
CA GLY A 59 -1.60 9.75 6.74
C GLY A 59 -2.98 10.29 6.37
N ILE A 60 -3.99 9.83 7.06
CA ILE A 60 -5.35 10.35 6.93
C ILE A 60 -5.65 11.15 8.18
N ARG A 61 -5.99 12.42 8.02
CA ARG A 61 -6.48 13.25 9.12
C ARG A 61 -7.92 12.84 9.40
N THR A 62 -8.17 12.39 10.61
CA THR A 62 -9.50 12.03 11.10
C THR A 62 -9.89 12.96 12.23
N GLU A 63 -11.01 13.64 12.06
CA GLU A 63 -11.63 14.39 13.16
C GLU A 63 -12.72 13.50 13.79
N GLY A 64 -12.55 13.19 15.08
CA GLY A 64 -13.54 12.40 15.85
C GLY A 64 -13.37 10.89 15.72
N ASP A 65 -14.49 10.17 15.77
CA ASP A 65 -14.54 8.71 15.81
C ASP A 65 -14.23 8.10 14.43
N VAL A 66 -12.99 7.64 14.27
CA VAL A 66 -12.47 7.08 13.00
C VAL A 66 -13.29 5.89 12.46
N GLU A 67 -14.01 5.19 13.33
CA GLU A 67 -14.83 4.05 12.93
C GLU A 67 -16.12 4.44 12.20
N LYS A 68 -16.55 5.69 12.34
CA LYS A 68 -17.85 6.16 11.81
C LYS A 68 -17.77 6.98 10.53
N ASN A 69 -16.61 7.56 10.21
CA ASN A 69 -16.47 8.43 9.05
C ASN A 69 -15.92 7.69 7.86
N PRO A 70 -16.53 7.79 6.65
CA PRO A 70 -15.96 7.23 5.44
C PRO A 70 -14.62 7.91 5.13
N LEU A 71 -13.55 7.13 4.99
CA LEU A 71 -12.21 7.68 4.71
C LEU A 71 -12.13 8.42 3.36
N SER A 72 -13.09 8.19 2.46
CA SER A 72 -13.20 8.90 1.19
C SER A 72 -13.43 10.41 1.32
N GLU A 73 -13.92 10.86 2.48
CA GLU A 73 -14.19 12.27 2.79
C GLU A 73 -13.10 12.90 3.68
N CYS A 74 -12.11 12.12 4.10
CA CYS A 74 -11.04 12.59 4.95
C CYS A 74 -9.95 13.31 4.14
N GLU A 75 -9.24 14.23 4.80
CA GLU A 75 -8.08 14.91 4.24
C GLU A 75 -6.83 14.05 4.34
N ILE A 76 -5.99 14.11 3.31
CA ILE A 76 -4.66 13.51 3.33
C ILE A 76 -3.70 14.49 4.04
N GLU A 77 -3.08 14.04 5.11
CA GLU A 77 -2.02 14.77 5.80
C GLU A 77 -0.65 14.30 5.30
N TYR A 78 0.22 15.25 4.98
CA TYR A 78 1.60 14.98 4.56
C TYR A 78 2.57 15.33 5.67
N ILE A 79 3.51 14.41 5.95
CA ILE A 79 4.45 14.50 7.06
C ILE A 79 5.87 14.44 6.49
N PHE A 80 6.67 15.48 6.73
CA PHE A 80 8.08 15.44 6.39
C PHE A 80 8.85 14.67 7.46
N ASN A 81 9.64 13.67 7.02
CA ASN A 81 10.53 12.91 7.86
C ASN A 81 11.96 13.25 7.45
N ASP A 82 12.67 14.00 8.28
CA ASP A 82 14.06 14.36 8.00
C ASP A 82 14.92 13.09 7.82
N PRO A 83 15.46 12.84 6.61
CA PRO A 83 16.28 11.67 6.34
C PRO A 83 17.70 11.75 6.94
N GLY A 84 18.07 12.87 7.51
CA GLY A 84 19.42 13.11 8.03
C GLY A 84 20.52 13.11 6.96
N CYS A 85 20.18 13.30 5.69
CA CYS A 85 21.11 13.31 4.56
C CYS A 85 20.73 14.42 3.56
N GLY A 86 21.69 14.80 2.71
CA GLY A 86 21.51 15.94 1.79
C GLY A 86 21.86 17.26 2.44
N ASP A 87 21.45 18.35 1.80
CA ASP A 87 21.59 19.73 2.25
C ASP A 87 20.29 20.50 2.04
N ASN A 88 20.24 21.75 2.45
CA ASN A 88 19.08 22.62 2.31
C ASN A 88 19.23 23.60 1.13
N SER A 89 19.93 23.21 0.07
CA SER A 89 20.18 24.05 -1.11
C SER A 89 18.93 24.27 -1.96
N GLU A 90 17.98 23.31 -1.90
CA GLU A 90 16.73 23.36 -2.65
C GLU A 90 15.52 23.28 -1.71
N THR A 91 14.46 24.01 -2.04
CA THR A 91 13.21 24.00 -1.29
C THR A 91 12.06 23.70 -2.25
N HIS A 92 11.25 22.70 -1.91
CA HIS A 92 10.07 22.30 -2.67
C HIS A 92 8.83 22.30 -1.77
N THR A 93 7.71 22.67 -2.32
CA THR A 93 6.42 22.37 -1.69
C THR A 93 6.10 20.89 -1.85
N VAL A 94 5.25 20.34 -0.98
CA VAL A 94 4.75 18.96 -1.11
C VAL A 94 4.15 18.72 -2.49
N ARG A 95 3.38 19.68 -3.01
CA ARG A 95 2.74 19.59 -4.33
C ARG A 95 3.77 19.50 -5.47
N GLU A 96 4.80 20.32 -5.46
CA GLU A 96 5.87 20.29 -6.47
C GLU A 96 6.58 18.94 -6.44
N TRP A 97 6.96 18.46 -5.25
CA TRP A 97 7.62 17.16 -5.08
C TRP A 97 6.79 15.99 -5.62
N LEU A 98 5.50 15.95 -5.32
CA LEU A 98 4.61 14.90 -5.79
C LEU A 98 4.40 14.96 -7.31
N ASN A 99 4.29 16.16 -7.88
CA ASN A 99 4.08 16.37 -9.31
C ASN A 99 5.23 15.85 -10.17
N GLU A 100 6.47 15.84 -9.67
CA GLU A 100 7.62 15.24 -10.39
C GLU A 100 7.40 13.76 -10.72
N PHE A 101 6.60 13.07 -9.92
CA PHE A 101 6.28 11.65 -10.09
C PHE A 101 4.84 11.39 -10.54
N GLY A 102 4.12 12.43 -10.94
CA GLY A 102 2.73 12.32 -11.37
C GLY A 102 1.76 11.90 -10.27
N ILE A 103 2.11 12.14 -9.00
CA ILE A 103 1.26 11.80 -7.85
C ILE A 103 0.37 12.99 -7.54
N SER A 104 -0.96 12.78 -7.53
CA SER A 104 -1.90 13.82 -7.09
C SER A 104 -1.78 14.06 -5.60
N ILE A 105 -1.88 15.33 -5.18
CA ILE A 105 -1.96 15.67 -3.75
C ILE A 105 -3.27 15.15 -3.13
N ASP A 106 -4.33 15.03 -3.94
CA ASP A 106 -5.62 14.45 -3.55
C ASP A 106 -5.73 13.01 -4.08
N ASP A 107 -4.80 12.14 -3.68
CA ASP A 107 -4.72 10.76 -4.17
C ASP A 107 -5.91 9.91 -3.71
N LYS A 108 -6.93 9.83 -4.56
CA LYS A 108 -8.14 9.04 -4.31
C LYS A 108 -7.87 7.54 -4.14
N PHE A 109 -6.85 7.01 -4.80
CA PHE A 109 -6.46 5.62 -4.61
C PHE A 109 -5.96 5.38 -3.19
N PHE A 110 -5.17 6.29 -2.62
CA PHE A 110 -4.70 6.17 -1.24
C PHE A 110 -5.86 6.10 -0.23
N LEU A 111 -6.88 6.92 -0.41
CA LEU A 111 -8.07 6.88 0.46
C LEU A 111 -8.83 5.56 0.32
N LYS A 112 -9.04 5.08 -0.90
CA LYS A 112 -9.69 3.78 -1.17
C LYS A 112 -8.89 2.62 -0.59
N TRP A 113 -7.58 2.60 -0.82
CA TRP A 113 -6.67 1.61 -0.25
C TRP A 113 -6.72 1.60 1.28
N SER A 114 -6.66 2.76 1.90
CA SER A 114 -6.72 2.90 3.36
C SER A 114 -8.06 2.40 3.93
N ASN A 115 -9.17 2.64 3.22
CA ASN A 115 -10.48 2.14 3.61
C ASN A 115 -10.52 0.60 3.58
N ILE A 116 -10.03 -0.03 2.50
CA ILE A 116 -9.95 -1.49 2.39
C ILE A 116 -9.09 -2.09 3.50
N ILE A 117 -7.92 -1.51 3.77
CA ILE A 117 -7.05 -1.96 4.88
C ILE A 117 -7.79 -1.89 6.22
N ARG A 118 -8.55 -0.83 6.48
CA ARG A 118 -9.33 -0.66 7.70
C ARG A 118 -10.42 -1.74 7.83
N GLU A 119 -11.23 -1.90 6.80
CA GLU A 119 -12.39 -2.78 6.81
C GLU A 119 -11.98 -4.26 6.89
N LEU A 120 -11.11 -4.71 5.99
CA LEU A 120 -10.60 -6.08 6.03
C LEU A 120 -9.81 -6.36 7.31
N GLY A 121 -8.99 -5.41 7.76
CA GLY A 121 -8.25 -5.55 9.02
C GLY A 121 -9.18 -5.71 10.22
N ALA A 122 -10.33 -5.04 10.25
CA ALA A 122 -11.34 -5.23 11.30
C ALA A 122 -11.93 -6.66 11.28
N VAL A 123 -12.23 -7.18 10.08
CA VAL A 123 -12.70 -8.57 9.93
C VAL A 123 -11.66 -9.57 10.39
N PHE A 124 -10.40 -9.42 9.94
CA PHE A 124 -9.33 -10.35 10.29
C PHE A 124 -9.03 -10.36 11.80
N ARG A 125 -9.01 -9.20 12.46
CA ARG A 125 -8.86 -9.13 13.91
C ARG A 125 -10.00 -9.83 14.66
N LYS A 126 -11.24 -9.75 14.16
CA LYS A 126 -12.40 -10.44 14.75
C LYS A 126 -12.35 -11.96 14.53
N ALA A 127 -11.81 -12.41 13.41
CA ALA A 127 -11.70 -13.82 13.04
C ALA A 127 -10.52 -14.52 13.74
N GLU A 128 -9.47 -13.76 14.11
CA GLU A 128 -8.26 -14.31 14.73
C GLU A 128 -8.58 -15.09 16.00
N GLY A 129 -8.10 -16.32 16.07
CA GLY A 129 -8.34 -17.24 17.19
C GLY A 129 -9.75 -17.86 17.23
N LYS A 130 -10.68 -17.46 16.34
CA LYS A 130 -12.05 -18.01 16.26
C LYS A 130 -12.24 -18.97 15.09
N VAL A 131 -11.48 -18.78 14.03
CA VAL A 131 -11.53 -19.66 12.85
C VAL A 131 -10.30 -20.57 12.81
N LYS A 132 -10.41 -21.69 12.10
CA LYS A 132 -9.29 -22.61 11.89
C LYS A 132 -8.15 -21.94 11.14
N ASN A 133 -6.90 -22.22 11.51
CA ASN A 133 -5.71 -21.64 10.85
C ASN A 133 -5.72 -21.88 9.33
N SER A 134 -6.10 -23.07 8.87
CA SER A 134 -6.19 -23.37 7.44
C SER A 134 -7.18 -22.48 6.70
N LEU A 135 -8.28 -22.07 7.34
CA LEU A 135 -9.22 -21.13 6.75
C LEU A 135 -8.60 -19.73 6.68
N MET A 136 -7.92 -19.29 7.72
CA MET A 136 -7.20 -18.01 7.72
C MET A 136 -6.14 -17.93 6.63
N GLU A 137 -5.35 -19.01 6.44
CA GLU A 137 -4.34 -19.08 5.36
C GLU A 137 -4.98 -18.96 3.97
N ASN A 138 -6.11 -19.62 3.75
CA ASN A 138 -6.85 -19.50 2.48
C ASN A 138 -7.36 -18.07 2.25
N VAL A 139 -7.88 -17.44 3.29
CA VAL A 139 -8.38 -16.06 3.24
C VAL A 139 -7.25 -15.08 2.98
N TRP A 140 -6.11 -15.22 3.64
CA TRP A 140 -4.92 -14.41 3.36
C TRP A 140 -4.41 -14.61 1.93
N THR A 141 -4.41 -15.85 1.43
CA THR A 141 -4.02 -16.15 0.04
C THR A 141 -4.97 -15.47 -0.95
N LEU A 142 -6.28 -15.59 -0.73
CA LEU A 142 -7.27 -14.93 -1.56
C LEU A 142 -7.12 -13.40 -1.55
N THR A 143 -6.96 -12.82 -0.35
CA THR A 143 -6.73 -11.39 -0.18
C THR A 143 -5.48 -10.92 -0.91
N PHE A 144 -4.38 -11.67 -0.77
CA PHE A 144 -3.14 -11.39 -1.48
C PHE A 144 -3.33 -11.44 -3.01
N VAL A 145 -3.97 -12.46 -3.53
CA VAL A 145 -4.22 -12.58 -4.97
C VAL A 145 -5.08 -11.44 -5.48
N LYS A 146 -6.20 -11.14 -4.82
CA LYS A 146 -7.13 -10.10 -5.24
C LYS A 146 -6.51 -8.69 -5.16
N LEU A 147 -5.78 -8.36 -4.10
CA LEU A 147 -5.23 -7.01 -3.93
C LEU A 147 -3.93 -6.76 -4.69
N TYR A 148 -3.16 -7.80 -5.05
CA TYR A 148 -1.83 -7.60 -5.62
C TYR A 148 -1.58 -8.28 -6.96
N LEU A 149 -2.31 -9.34 -7.32
CA LEU A 149 -1.99 -10.14 -8.50
C LEU A 149 -3.10 -10.19 -9.56
N ALA A 150 -4.37 -10.14 -9.18
CA ALA A 150 -5.51 -10.34 -10.07
C ALA A 150 -5.84 -9.07 -10.88
N TYR A 151 -4.89 -8.63 -11.70
CA TYR A 151 -5.02 -7.47 -12.58
C TYR A 151 -4.64 -7.81 -14.02
N ASP A 152 -5.51 -7.41 -14.94
CA ASP A 152 -5.23 -7.37 -16.36
C ASP A 152 -4.43 -6.10 -16.68
N MET A 153 -3.20 -6.26 -17.17
CA MET A 153 -2.28 -5.14 -17.43
C MET A 153 -2.68 -4.30 -18.64
N GLU A 154 -3.63 -4.78 -19.45
CA GLU A 154 -4.16 -4.05 -20.61
C GLU A 154 -5.38 -3.18 -20.27
N LYS A 155 -5.83 -3.22 -19.01
CA LYS A 155 -6.97 -2.45 -18.51
C LYS A 155 -6.57 -1.46 -17.44
N ASP A 156 -7.40 -0.44 -17.25
CA ASP A 156 -7.23 0.53 -16.18
C ASP A 156 -7.22 -0.14 -14.81
N PHE A 157 -6.24 0.23 -13.99
CA PHE A 157 -6.03 -0.38 -12.68
C PHE A 157 -7.18 -0.09 -11.69
N LEU A 158 -7.63 1.17 -11.63
CA LEU A 158 -8.53 1.61 -10.56
C LEU A 158 -9.89 0.90 -10.56
N PRO A 159 -10.58 0.72 -11.71
CA PRO A 159 -11.83 -0.05 -11.74
C PRO A 159 -11.63 -1.50 -11.28
N GLN A 160 -10.55 -2.16 -11.71
CA GLN A 160 -10.24 -3.53 -11.30
C GLN A 160 -9.96 -3.63 -9.79
N PHE A 161 -9.30 -2.63 -9.22
CA PHE A 161 -9.05 -2.57 -7.78
C PHE A 161 -10.37 -2.43 -7.00
N GLU A 162 -11.28 -1.60 -7.49
CA GLU A 162 -12.61 -1.42 -6.90
C GLU A 162 -13.40 -2.74 -6.92
N ASP A 163 -13.51 -3.39 -8.07
CA ASP A 163 -14.18 -4.69 -8.23
C ASP A 163 -13.57 -5.76 -7.31
N ASN A 164 -12.25 -5.88 -7.31
CA ASN A 164 -11.54 -6.84 -6.46
C ASN A 164 -11.77 -6.58 -4.95
N SER A 165 -11.85 -5.31 -4.58
CA SER A 165 -12.07 -4.89 -3.19
C SER A 165 -13.50 -5.17 -2.73
N GLU A 166 -14.49 -4.88 -3.58
CA GLU A 166 -15.90 -5.18 -3.32
C GLU A 166 -16.14 -6.69 -3.19
N ASP A 167 -15.57 -7.50 -4.10
CA ASP A 167 -15.62 -8.96 -4.03
C ASP A 167 -15.05 -9.49 -2.71
N LEU A 168 -13.89 -8.95 -2.26
CA LEU A 168 -13.29 -9.35 -0.99
C LEU A 168 -14.20 -9.01 0.19
N LEU A 169 -14.72 -7.80 0.24
CA LEU A 169 -15.60 -7.37 1.34
C LEU A 169 -16.88 -8.21 1.38
N ALA A 170 -17.49 -8.50 0.22
CA ALA A 170 -18.66 -9.37 0.13
C ALA A 170 -18.38 -10.77 0.67
N LEU A 171 -17.24 -11.37 0.31
CA LEU A 171 -16.84 -12.69 0.79
C LEU A 171 -16.58 -12.71 2.31
N MET A 172 -16.02 -11.62 2.86
CA MET A 172 -15.70 -11.51 4.28
C MET A 172 -16.93 -11.30 5.18
N GLN A 173 -18.09 -10.92 4.62
CA GLN A 173 -19.34 -10.80 5.41
C GLN A 173 -19.82 -12.16 5.95
N PHE A 174 -19.34 -13.27 5.38
CA PHE A 174 -19.70 -14.63 5.80
C PHE A 174 -18.72 -15.22 6.84
N MET A 175 -17.74 -14.48 7.30
CA MET A 175 -16.77 -14.88 8.32
C MET A 175 -17.15 -14.37 9.71
#